data_638b3ec0f91490ca30f79fe1bad4060b
#
_entry.id   638b3ec0f91490ca30f79fe1bad4060b
#
_cell.length_a   1.000
_cell.length_b   1.000
_cell.length_c   1.000
_cell.angle_alpha   90.00
_cell.angle_beta   90.00
_cell.angle_gamma   90.00
#
_symmetry.space_group_name_H-M   'P 1'
#
loop_
_entity.id
_entity.type
_entity.pdbx_description
1 polymer ?
#
loop_
_entity_poly.entity_id
_entity_poly.type
_entity_poly.pdbx_seq_one_letter_code
_entity_poly.pdbx_strand_id
1 'polypeptide(L)'
;MTSIKWHTKDDRLLPERATKNSVGYDFVSPEDFEIKPGVTIAIDSGVSCEFSDDLWLGIYGRSSFVRKGLMNPLGVGIIDADYHATGNNIGIMLKNVSDEPITIAKGDAIAQGIFHNVITAGDEVTTERTGGFGSTDVKDEEYPLTVEIYGKKYKAKYAKDLFHGLYGILVYADDSNIIFISKEEHFAFHNAQDFFKDSSNKQLQNRCWYFEHYLWSIRDATKEDCINDFIERLIVKEG
;
A
#
# COMPACT_ATOMS: atom_id res chain seq x y z
N MET A 1 -19.47 -6.81 -24.31
CA MET A 1 -19.94 -5.81 -23.32
C MET A 1 -18.84 -5.69 -22.29
N THR A 2 -18.28 -4.52 -22.11
CA THR A 2 -17.29 -4.23 -21.08
C THR A 2 -17.96 -4.42 -19.72
N SER A 3 -17.55 -5.45 -18.97
CA SER A 3 -18.10 -5.70 -17.65
C SER A 3 -17.22 -5.02 -16.61
N ILE A 4 -17.81 -4.19 -15.77
CA ILE A 4 -17.16 -3.59 -14.60
C ILE A 4 -17.89 -4.13 -13.37
N LYS A 5 -17.12 -4.67 -12.42
CA LYS A 5 -17.66 -5.25 -11.20
C LYS A 5 -16.86 -4.75 -10.00
N TRP A 6 -17.54 -4.03 -9.12
CA TRP A 6 -17.01 -3.60 -7.84
C TRP A 6 -17.15 -4.70 -6.79
N HIS A 7 -16.15 -4.82 -5.90
CA HIS A 7 -16.14 -5.73 -4.77
C HIS A 7 -15.83 -4.95 -3.50
N THR A 8 -16.62 -5.17 -2.46
CA THR A 8 -16.45 -4.59 -1.13
C THR A 8 -17.13 -5.45 -0.07
N LYS A 9 -16.72 -5.30 1.18
CA LYS A 9 -17.39 -5.88 2.36
C LYS A 9 -18.43 -4.93 2.97
N ASP A 10 -18.45 -3.67 2.55
CA ASP A 10 -19.38 -2.64 3.02
C ASP A 10 -19.96 -1.87 1.82
N ASP A 11 -21.22 -2.15 1.47
CA ASP A 11 -21.89 -1.56 0.31
C ASP A 11 -21.92 -0.02 0.33
N ARG A 12 -21.74 0.60 1.50
CA ARG A 12 -21.67 2.06 1.64
C ARG A 12 -20.38 2.64 1.03
N LEU A 13 -19.39 1.81 0.75
CA LEU A 13 -18.13 2.19 0.12
C LEU A 13 -18.15 2.05 -1.40
N LEU A 14 -19.22 1.45 -1.97
CA LEU A 14 -19.33 1.29 -3.43
C LEU A 14 -19.22 2.64 -4.14
N PRO A 15 -18.28 2.78 -5.09
CA PRO A 15 -18.12 4.02 -5.81
C PRO A 15 -19.33 4.32 -6.69
N GLU A 16 -19.84 5.55 -6.61
CA GLU A 16 -21.04 5.98 -7.33
C GLU A 16 -20.80 7.19 -8.22
N ARG A 17 -21.54 7.26 -9.31
CA ARG A 17 -21.57 8.45 -10.17
C ARG A 17 -22.58 9.47 -9.63
N ALA A 18 -22.15 10.69 -9.42
CA ALA A 18 -23.02 11.75 -8.88
C ALA A 18 -24.21 12.10 -9.78
N THR A 19 -24.08 11.97 -11.11
CA THR A 19 -25.14 12.29 -12.09
C THR A 19 -25.15 11.29 -13.25
N LYS A 20 -26.24 11.29 -14.03
CA LYS A 20 -26.38 10.44 -15.23
C LYS A 20 -25.20 10.57 -16.22
N ASN A 21 -24.65 11.77 -16.36
CA ASN A 21 -23.59 12.08 -17.34
C ASN A 21 -22.20 12.25 -16.69
N SER A 22 -22.06 12.03 -15.36
CA SER A 22 -20.76 11.99 -14.73
C SER A 22 -19.95 10.81 -15.28
N VAL A 23 -18.67 11.03 -15.59
CA VAL A 23 -17.75 9.97 -15.99
C VAL A 23 -17.05 9.35 -14.80
N GLY A 24 -16.86 10.13 -13.71
CA GLY A 24 -16.16 9.71 -12.50
C GLY A 24 -17.07 8.99 -11.50
N TYR A 25 -16.54 7.96 -10.89
CA TYR A 25 -17.09 7.26 -9.74
C TYR A 25 -16.46 7.82 -8.48
N ASP A 26 -17.25 8.40 -7.59
CA ASP A 26 -16.74 8.97 -6.33
C ASP A 26 -16.43 7.86 -5.33
N PHE A 27 -15.19 7.84 -4.84
CA PHE A 27 -14.75 7.01 -3.73
C PHE A 27 -14.93 7.78 -2.43
N VAL A 28 -15.45 7.12 -1.40
CA VAL A 28 -15.69 7.72 -0.09
C VAL A 28 -14.72 7.18 0.96
N SER A 29 -14.46 8.00 1.98
CA SER A 29 -13.59 7.60 3.09
C SER A 29 -14.27 6.51 3.93
N PRO A 30 -13.59 5.37 4.22
CA PRO A 30 -14.13 4.30 5.06
C PRO A 30 -14.20 4.69 6.54
N GLU A 31 -13.40 5.67 6.97
CA GLU A 31 -13.31 6.12 8.36
C GLU A 31 -12.89 7.58 8.45
N ASP A 32 -12.79 8.11 9.68
CA ASP A 32 -12.32 9.47 9.94
C ASP A 32 -10.79 9.52 9.91
N PHE A 33 -10.22 10.56 9.27
CA PHE A 33 -8.77 10.81 9.21
C PHE A 33 -8.45 12.26 9.55
N GLU A 34 -7.30 12.48 10.17
CA GLU A 34 -6.66 13.79 10.25
C GLU A 34 -5.34 13.77 9.49
N ILE A 35 -5.15 14.71 8.57
CA ILE A 35 -3.93 14.82 7.78
C ILE A 35 -3.22 16.11 8.18
N LYS A 36 -2.08 15.99 8.86
CA LYS A 36 -1.26 17.14 9.27
C LYS A 36 -0.64 17.86 8.05
N PRO A 37 -0.26 19.14 8.16
CA PRO A 37 0.42 19.88 7.11
C PRO A 37 1.63 19.13 6.53
N GLY A 38 1.73 19.06 5.22
CA GLY A 38 2.82 18.42 4.49
C GLY A 38 2.78 16.88 4.47
N VAL A 39 1.91 16.24 5.27
CA VAL A 39 1.82 14.79 5.38
C VAL A 39 1.07 14.20 4.18
N THR A 40 1.57 13.09 3.70
CA THR A 40 0.88 12.21 2.73
C THR A 40 0.39 10.97 3.45
N ILE A 41 -0.87 10.60 3.22
CA ILE A 41 -1.44 9.33 3.67
C ILE A 41 -1.91 8.52 2.47
N ALA A 42 -1.95 7.20 2.62
CA ALA A 42 -2.66 6.32 1.70
C ALA A 42 -3.84 5.71 2.45
N ILE A 43 -5.00 5.74 1.85
CA ILE A 43 -6.25 5.25 2.41
C ILE A 43 -6.61 3.97 1.67
N ASP A 44 -6.79 2.86 2.38
CA ASP A 44 -7.44 1.67 1.82
C ASP A 44 -8.92 2.00 1.60
N SER A 45 -9.36 2.04 0.35
CA SER A 45 -10.75 2.37 0.04
C SER A 45 -11.77 1.34 0.52
N GLY A 46 -11.35 0.13 0.88
CA GLY A 46 -12.24 -0.99 1.13
C GLY A 46 -12.91 -1.55 -0.12
N VAL A 47 -12.45 -1.13 -1.31
CA VAL A 47 -13.06 -1.48 -2.61
C VAL A 47 -12.01 -2.01 -3.56
N SER A 48 -12.28 -3.12 -4.24
CA SER A 48 -11.55 -3.57 -5.42
C SER A 48 -12.46 -3.60 -6.64
N CYS A 49 -11.88 -3.68 -7.85
CA CYS A 49 -12.63 -3.64 -9.09
C CYS A 49 -12.10 -4.63 -10.11
N GLU A 50 -12.98 -5.46 -10.64
CA GLU A 50 -12.73 -6.35 -11.76
C GLU A 50 -13.27 -5.73 -13.04
N PHE A 51 -12.46 -5.66 -14.10
CA PHE A 51 -12.84 -5.11 -15.40
C PHE A 51 -12.00 -5.74 -16.52
N SER A 52 -12.42 -5.53 -17.76
CA SER A 52 -11.77 -6.14 -18.93
C SER A 52 -10.42 -5.48 -19.29
N ASP A 53 -9.52 -6.26 -19.92
CA ASP A 53 -8.14 -5.88 -20.23
C ASP A 53 -8.02 -4.71 -21.23
N ASP A 54 -9.11 -4.35 -21.90
CA ASP A 54 -9.18 -3.17 -22.78
C ASP A 54 -9.38 -1.85 -22.01
N LEU A 55 -9.43 -1.92 -20.67
CA LEU A 55 -9.59 -0.77 -19.79
C LEU A 55 -8.46 -0.67 -18.75
N TRP A 56 -8.28 0.56 -18.26
CA TRP A 56 -7.61 0.84 -17.00
C TRP A 56 -8.42 1.86 -16.21
N LEU A 57 -8.29 1.85 -14.87
CA LEU A 57 -8.99 2.76 -13.98
C LEU A 57 -8.03 3.82 -13.46
N GLY A 58 -8.25 5.07 -13.83
CA GLY A 58 -7.52 6.23 -13.31
C GLY A 58 -8.15 6.74 -12.01
N ILE A 59 -7.36 6.92 -10.96
CA ILE A 59 -7.77 7.51 -9.68
C ILE A 59 -7.31 8.97 -9.63
N TYR A 60 -8.25 9.87 -9.60
CA TYR A 60 -8.06 11.32 -9.71
C TYR A 60 -8.44 12.03 -8.41
N GLY A 61 -7.76 13.15 -8.15
CA GLY A 61 -8.22 14.12 -7.16
C GLY A 61 -9.53 14.78 -7.58
N ARG A 62 -10.34 15.18 -6.62
CA ARG A 62 -11.59 15.92 -6.88
C ARG A 62 -11.32 17.42 -6.95
N SER A 63 -12.13 18.14 -7.72
CA SER A 63 -12.03 19.59 -7.86
C SER A 63 -12.17 20.35 -6.52
N SER A 64 -12.91 19.78 -5.56
CA SER A 64 -13.04 20.33 -4.21
C SER A 64 -11.74 20.30 -3.39
N PHE A 65 -10.76 19.46 -3.78
CA PHE A 65 -9.48 19.32 -3.07
C PHE A 65 -8.68 20.60 -3.06
N VAL A 66 -8.67 21.34 -4.17
CA VAL A 66 -7.95 22.62 -4.28
C VAL A 66 -8.38 23.58 -3.15
N ARG A 67 -9.69 23.64 -2.85
CA ARG A 67 -10.22 24.50 -1.78
C ARG A 67 -9.94 23.96 -0.38
N LYS A 68 -9.76 22.65 -0.23
CA LYS A 68 -9.45 22.01 1.05
C LYS A 68 -7.94 21.93 1.32
N GLY A 69 -7.08 22.33 0.38
CA GLY A 69 -5.62 22.17 0.51
C GLY A 69 -5.18 20.71 0.38
N LEU A 70 -5.95 19.87 -0.32
CA LEU A 70 -5.62 18.47 -0.59
C LEU A 70 -5.13 18.29 -2.02
N MET A 71 -4.22 17.35 -2.22
CA MET A 71 -3.83 16.90 -3.55
C MET A 71 -3.63 15.37 -3.59
N ASN A 72 -3.79 14.79 -4.78
CA ASN A 72 -3.26 13.46 -5.06
C ASN A 72 -1.77 13.60 -5.45
N PRO A 73 -0.81 13.10 -4.65
CA PRO A 73 0.62 13.30 -4.92
C PRO A 73 1.12 12.54 -6.15
N LEU A 74 0.39 11.54 -6.62
CA LEU A 74 0.70 10.81 -7.86
C LEU A 74 0.23 11.54 -9.13
N GLY A 75 -0.59 12.60 -8.98
CA GLY A 75 -1.34 13.18 -10.09
C GLY A 75 -2.51 12.27 -10.48
N VAL A 76 -2.23 11.11 -11.05
CA VAL A 76 -3.20 10.04 -11.35
C VAL A 76 -2.68 8.71 -10.79
N GLY A 77 -3.49 8.04 -9.98
CA GLY A 77 -3.24 6.64 -9.63
C GLY A 77 -3.69 5.74 -10.78
N ILE A 78 -2.89 4.76 -11.17
CA ILE A 78 -3.21 3.83 -12.26
C ILE A 78 -3.53 2.47 -11.66
N ILE A 79 -4.71 1.95 -11.98
CA ILE A 79 -5.17 0.62 -11.61
C ILE A 79 -5.33 -0.18 -12.91
N ASP A 80 -4.52 -1.19 -13.08
CA ASP A 80 -4.54 -2.10 -14.22
C ASP A 80 -5.61 -3.18 -14.05
N ALA A 81 -6.04 -3.82 -15.13
CA ALA A 81 -7.08 -4.85 -15.10
C ALA A 81 -6.71 -6.06 -14.22
N ASP A 82 -5.43 -6.42 -14.18
CA ASP A 82 -4.89 -7.53 -13.39
C ASP A 82 -4.68 -7.19 -11.89
N TYR A 83 -4.87 -5.92 -11.48
CA TYR A 83 -4.70 -5.51 -10.09
C TYR A 83 -5.67 -6.23 -9.15
N HIS A 84 -6.90 -6.50 -9.60
CA HIS A 84 -7.91 -7.23 -8.81
C HIS A 84 -7.42 -8.63 -8.39
N ALA A 85 -6.64 -9.31 -9.25
CA ALA A 85 -6.11 -10.65 -8.97
C ALA A 85 -5.15 -10.67 -7.77
N THR A 86 -4.60 -9.53 -7.35
CA THR A 86 -3.75 -9.43 -6.16
C THR A 86 -4.52 -9.58 -4.84
N GLY A 87 -5.85 -9.50 -4.88
CA GLY A 87 -6.71 -9.49 -3.69
C GLY A 87 -6.71 -8.17 -2.89
N ASN A 88 -5.98 -7.15 -3.37
CA ASN A 88 -5.88 -5.86 -2.71
C ASN A 88 -7.03 -4.93 -3.06
N ASN A 89 -7.41 -4.06 -2.11
CA ASN A 89 -8.29 -2.93 -2.38
C ASN A 89 -7.51 -1.79 -3.07
N ILE A 90 -8.25 -0.91 -3.73
CA ILE A 90 -7.71 0.29 -4.36
C ILE A 90 -7.24 1.26 -3.27
N GLY A 91 -5.96 1.62 -3.30
CA GLY A 91 -5.39 2.62 -2.41
C GLY A 91 -5.53 4.03 -2.96
N ILE A 92 -5.92 4.98 -2.11
CA ILE A 92 -6.08 6.39 -2.46
C ILE A 92 -5.06 7.23 -1.71
N MET A 93 -4.20 7.91 -2.46
CA MET A 93 -3.15 8.76 -1.91
C MET A 93 -3.64 10.19 -1.76
N LEU A 94 -3.52 10.76 -0.55
CA LEU A 94 -3.84 12.15 -0.27
C LEU A 94 -2.68 12.85 0.45
N LYS A 95 -2.39 14.07 0.02
CA LYS A 95 -1.42 14.96 0.67
C LYS A 95 -2.10 16.25 1.10
N ASN A 96 -1.86 16.65 2.35
CA ASN A 96 -2.21 17.98 2.82
C ASN A 96 -1.12 18.96 2.39
N VAL A 97 -1.46 19.89 1.53
CA VAL A 97 -0.57 20.98 1.04
C VAL A 97 -0.88 22.34 1.65
N SER A 98 -1.77 22.37 2.65
CA SER A 98 -2.06 23.58 3.44
C SER A 98 -1.19 23.65 4.71
N ASP A 99 -1.28 24.77 5.41
CA ASP A 99 -0.55 25.01 6.66
C ASP A 99 -1.32 24.52 7.92
N GLU A 100 -2.56 24.05 7.73
CA GLU A 100 -3.43 23.59 8.83
C GLU A 100 -3.78 22.10 8.69
N PRO A 101 -4.04 21.38 9.80
CA PRO A 101 -4.57 20.03 9.75
C PRO A 101 -5.91 19.95 9.01
N ILE A 102 -6.09 18.92 8.20
CA ILE A 102 -7.32 18.66 7.45
C ILE A 102 -8.00 17.42 7.98
N THR A 103 -9.25 17.55 8.41
CA THR A 103 -10.11 16.43 8.79
C THR A 103 -10.89 15.94 7.59
N ILE A 104 -10.91 14.63 7.38
CA ILE A 104 -11.75 13.92 6.44
C ILE A 104 -12.67 13.03 7.26
N ALA A 105 -13.96 13.21 7.14
CA ALA A 105 -14.94 12.38 7.83
C ALA A 105 -15.24 11.11 7.03
N LYS A 106 -15.62 10.07 7.73
CA LYS A 106 -16.19 8.86 7.11
C LYS A 106 -17.35 9.22 6.18
N GLY A 107 -17.29 8.71 4.96
CA GLY A 107 -18.27 9.02 3.90
C GLY A 107 -17.94 10.28 3.08
N ASP A 108 -16.93 11.07 3.47
CA ASP A 108 -16.45 12.16 2.62
C ASP A 108 -15.88 11.59 1.32
N ALA A 109 -16.20 12.21 0.20
CA ALA A 109 -15.64 11.81 -1.08
C ALA A 109 -14.16 12.24 -1.19
N ILE A 110 -13.27 11.25 -1.34
CA ILE A 110 -11.81 11.38 -1.26
C ILE A 110 -11.08 11.21 -2.60
N ALA A 111 -11.74 10.70 -3.62
CA ALA A 111 -11.19 10.57 -4.97
C ALA A 111 -12.32 10.37 -5.97
N GLN A 112 -11.99 10.39 -7.27
CA GLN A 112 -12.87 9.91 -8.32
C GLN A 112 -12.13 8.95 -9.25
N GLY A 113 -12.75 7.82 -9.56
CA GLY A 113 -12.27 6.84 -10.52
C GLY A 113 -12.87 7.06 -11.89
N ILE A 114 -12.06 7.01 -12.93
CA ILE A 114 -12.53 7.14 -14.32
C ILE A 114 -11.92 6.01 -15.14
N PHE A 115 -12.76 5.26 -15.87
CA PHE A 115 -12.29 4.22 -16.77
C PHE A 115 -11.83 4.81 -18.11
N HIS A 116 -10.73 4.29 -18.59
CA HIS A 116 -10.11 4.66 -19.86
C HIS A 116 -9.81 3.44 -20.71
N ASN A 117 -9.78 3.59 -22.04
CA ASN A 117 -9.34 2.53 -22.92
C ASN A 117 -7.82 2.36 -22.87
N VAL A 118 -7.35 1.10 -22.92
CA VAL A 118 -5.93 0.77 -23.05
C VAL A 118 -5.52 0.92 -24.51
N ILE A 119 -4.36 1.56 -24.74
CA ILE A 119 -3.69 1.59 -26.04
C ILE A 119 -2.23 1.21 -25.78
N THR A 120 -1.79 0.06 -26.31
CA THR A 120 -0.41 -0.42 -26.17
C THR A 120 0.38 -0.17 -27.44
N ALA A 121 1.71 -0.24 -27.35
CA ALA A 121 2.61 -0.09 -28.50
C ALA A 121 2.70 -1.39 -29.36
N GLY A 122 1.96 -2.44 -29.00
CA GLY A 122 1.93 -3.71 -29.73
C GLY A 122 3.02 -4.70 -29.30
N ASP A 123 3.69 -4.43 -28.19
CA ASP A 123 4.59 -5.36 -27.51
C ASP A 123 3.78 -6.42 -26.75
N GLU A 124 4.20 -7.67 -26.85
CA GLU A 124 3.60 -8.75 -26.07
C GLU A 124 4.37 -8.95 -24.77
N VAL A 125 3.68 -8.73 -23.64
CA VAL A 125 4.19 -9.05 -22.30
C VAL A 125 3.42 -10.24 -21.76
N THR A 126 4.13 -11.31 -21.39
CA THR A 126 3.53 -12.57 -20.91
C THR A 126 3.65 -12.76 -19.41
N THR A 127 4.27 -11.80 -18.70
CA THR A 127 4.46 -11.86 -17.24
C THR A 127 3.16 -11.49 -16.54
N GLU A 128 2.69 -12.36 -15.65
CA GLU A 128 1.53 -12.09 -14.81
C GLU A 128 1.92 -11.19 -13.63
N ARG A 129 0.98 -10.35 -13.16
CA ARG A 129 1.15 -9.52 -11.97
C ARG A 129 1.19 -10.39 -10.71
N THR A 130 2.18 -10.15 -9.86
CA THR A 130 2.35 -10.86 -8.58
C THR A 130 2.02 -10.02 -7.34
N GLY A 131 1.78 -8.72 -7.52
CA GLY A 131 1.43 -7.82 -6.40
C GLY A 131 1.00 -6.42 -6.84
N GLY A 132 0.73 -5.54 -5.86
CA GLY A 132 0.37 -4.13 -6.05
C GLY A 132 1.45 -3.16 -5.55
N PHE A 133 1.23 -1.85 -5.70
CA PHE A 133 2.06 -0.77 -5.14
C PHE A 133 3.59 -0.98 -5.25
N GLY A 134 4.12 -1.07 -6.47
CA GLY A 134 5.58 -1.18 -6.70
C GLY A 134 6.13 -2.61 -6.63
N SER A 135 5.27 -3.64 -6.58
CA SER A 135 5.71 -5.04 -6.62
C SER A 135 6.48 -5.41 -7.90
N THR A 136 6.26 -4.69 -9.00
CA THR A 136 7.00 -4.87 -10.26
C THR A 136 8.43 -4.33 -10.21
N ASP A 137 8.78 -3.55 -9.19
CA ASP A 137 10.11 -2.96 -9.01
C ASP A 137 11.03 -3.82 -8.12
N VAL A 138 10.52 -4.90 -7.55
CA VAL A 138 11.27 -5.78 -6.65
C VAL A 138 12.17 -6.70 -7.46
N LYS A 139 13.44 -6.30 -7.65
CA LYS A 139 14.49 -7.17 -8.19
C LYS A 139 15.24 -7.86 -7.05
N ASP A 140 15.71 -9.09 -7.28
CA ASP A 140 16.52 -9.85 -6.30
C ASP A 140 17.73 -9.07 -5.77
N GLU A 141 18.26 -8.12 -6.56
CA GLU A 141 19.35 -7.24 -6.18
C GLU A 141 18.96 -6.19 -5.11
N GLU A 142 17.67 -5.95 -4.91
CA GLU A 142 17.16 -4.91 -3.99
C GLU A 142 17.13 -5.37 -2.53
N TYR A 143 17.13 -6.69 -2.28
CA TYR A 143 17.11 -7.28 -0.95
C TYR A 143 18.35 -8.15 -0.69
N PRO A 144 19.49 -7.52 -0.38
CA PRO A 144 20.79 -8.20 -0.29
C PRO A 144 20.94 -9.11 0.95
N LEU A 145 20.02 -9.03 1.90
CA LEU A 145 20.09 -9.81 3.12
C LEU A 145 19.20 -11.05 3.02
N THR A 146 19.62 -12.12 3.67
CA THR A 146 18.77 -13.27 3.98
C THR A 146 18.54 -13.31 5.49
N VAL A 147 17.29 -13.37 5.91
CA VAL A 147 16.91 -13.49 7.32
C VAL A 147 16.13 -14.77 7.56
N GLU A 148 16.26 -15.33 8.75
CA GLU A 148 15.49 -16.49 9.17
C GLU A 148 14.48 -16.10 10.25
N ILE A 149 13.21 -16.34 9.96
CA ILE A 149 12.10 -16.06 10.86
C ILE A 149 11.24 -17.32 10.95
N TYR A 150 11.11 -17.90 12.15
CA TYR A 150 10.38 -19.16 12.39
C TYR A 150 10.85 -20.34 11.54
N GLY A 151 12.16 -20.46 11.32
CA GLY A 151 12.74 -21.53 10.52
C GLY A 151 12.54 -21.41 9.02
N LYS A 152 11.96 -20.29 8.53
CA LYS A 152 11.87 -19.96 7.11
C LYS A 152 12.80 -18.81 6.75
N LYS A 153 13.41 -18.89 5.57
CA LYS A 153 14.31 -17.86 5.04
C LYS A 153 13.57 -16.89 4.16
N TYR A 154 13.86 -15.60 4.33
CA TYR A 154 13.26 -14.50 3.58
C TYR A 154 14.35 -13.54 3.10
N LYS A 155 14.07 -12.83 2.00
CA LYS A 155 14.91 -11.72 1.55
C LYS A 155 14.61 -10.47 2.38
N ALA A 156 15.64 -9.66 2.64
CA ALA A 156 15.51 -8.44 3.45
C ALA A 156 16.52 -7.37 3.04
N LYS A 157 16.26 -6.13 3.47
CA LYS A 157 17.20 -5.01 3.38
C LYS A 157 17.15 -4.13 4.62
N TYR A 158 18.24 -3.38 4.87
CA TYR A 158 18.22 -2.36 5.92
C TYR A 158 17.31 -1.21 5.53
N ALA A 159 16.51 -0.75 6.48
CA ALA A 159 15.51 0.27 6.21
C ALA A 159 15.25 1.17 7.43
N LYS A 160 14.73 2.37 7.14
CA LYS A 160 14.22 3.32 8.11
C LYS A 160 12.75 3.59 7.84
N ASP A 161 11.94 3.46 8.88
CA ASP A 161 10.59 4.00 8.86
C ASP A 161 10.61 5.49 9.19
N LEU A 162 10.27 6.32 8.22
CA LEU A 162 10.27 7.77 8.39
C LEU A 162 9.15 8.28 9.30
N PHE A 163 8.08 7.50 9.43
CA PHE A 163 6.91 7.92 10.21
C PHE A 163 7.20 7.88 11.71
N HIS A 164 7.82 6.80 12.18
CA HIS A 164 8.18 6.62 13.61
C HIS A 164 9.65 6.92 13.88
N GLY A 165 10.46 7.16 12.85
CA GLY A 165 11.89 7.39 12.99
C GLY A 165 12.68 6.13 13.37
N LEU A 166 12.11 4.93 13.17
CA LEU A 166 12.71 3.66 13.57
C LEU A 166 13.66 3.14 12.49
N TYR A 167 14.75 2.52 12.91
CA TYR A 167 15.70 1.82 12.06
C TYR A 167 15.55 0.30 12.24
N GLY A 168 15.63 -0.46 11.16
CA GLY A 168 15.43 -1.90 11.19
C GLY A 168 15.70 -2.57 9.85
N ILE A 169 15.00 -3.67 9.60
CA ILE A 169 15.02 -4.40 8.34
C ILE A 169 13.63 -4.48 7.73
N LEU A 170 13.57 -4.32 6.43
CA LEU A 170 12.39 -4.58 5.62
C LEU A 170 12.52 -6.00 5.06
N VAL A 171 11.60 -6.87 5.44
CA VAL A 171 11.58 -8.28 5.06
C VAL A 171 10.52 -8.48 4.00
N TYR A 172 10.92 -9.08 2.91
CA TYR A 172 10.03 -9.50 1.82
C TYR A 172 9.62 -10.96 2.06
N ALA A 173 8.41 -11.16 2.55
CA ALA A 173 7.90 -12.49 2.86
C ALA A 173 7.26 -13.16 1.64
N ASP A 174 6.49 -12.40 0.88
CA ASP A 174 5.93 -12.73 -0.44
C ASP A 174 5.34 -11.46 -1.07
N ASP A 175 4.78 -11.57 -2.29
CA ASP A 175 4.25 -10.45 -3.05
C ASP A 175 3.13 -9.65 -2.33
N SER A 176 2.51 -10.23 -1.31
CA SER A 176 1.42 -9.62 -0.53
C SER A 176 1.85 -9.24 0.89
N ASN A 177 3.05 -9.66 1.33
CA ASN A 177 3.47 -9.55 2.71
C ASN A 177 4.88 -8.97 2.81
N ILE A 178 4.97 -7.70 3.12
CA ILE A 178 6.21 -7.01 3.46
C ILE A 178 6.16 -6.62 4.93
N ILE A 179 7.24 -6.86 5.68
CA ILE A 179 7.29 -6.71 7.11
C ILE A 179 8.47 -5.82 7.48
N PHE A 180 8.22 -4.76 8.24
CA PHE A 180 9.28 -3.98 8.85
C PHE A 180 9.53 -4.47 10.28
N ILE A 181 10.76 -4.77 10.61
CA ILE A 181 11.18 -5.27 11.92
C ILE A 181 12.24 -4.33 12.49
N SER A 182 11.97 -3.73 13.64
CA SER A 182 12.93 -2.93 14.41
C SER A 182 13.19 -3.57 15.77
N LYS A 183 14.10 -2.98 16.53
CA LYS A 183 14.35 -3.40 17.92
C LYS A 183 13.15 -3.13 18.83
N GLU A 184 12.49 -2.02 18.62
CA GLU A 184 11.40 -1.51 19.45
C GLU A 184 10.06 -2.07 19.01
N GLU A 185 9.81 -2.15 17.70
CA GLU A 185 8.51 -2.44 17.14
C GLU A 185 8.61 -3.24 15.84
N HIS A 186 7.57 -4.01 15.56
CA HIS A 186 7.42 -4.79 14.33
C HIS A 186 6.14 -4.36 13.65
N PHE A 187 6.24 -4.00 12.39
CA PHE A 187 5.10 -3.60 11.58
C PHE A 187 4.90 -4.59 10.44
N ALA A 188 3.66 -4.97 10.23
CA ALA A 188 3.27 -5.77 9.09
C ALA A 188 2.51 -4.90 8.11
N PHE A 189 2.94 -4.91 6.87
CA PHE A 189 2.24 -4.28 5.76
C PHE A 189 1.33 -5.34 5.11
N HIS A 190 0.06 -5.02 4.94
CA HIS A 190 -0.97 -5.94 4.45
C HIS A 190 -1.21 -7.19 5.34
N ASN A 191 -1.94 -8.17 4.90
CA ASN A 191 -2.47 -9.32 5.65
C ASN A 191 -1.49 -10.17 6.47
N ALA A 192 -0.35 -9.64 6.87
CA ALA A 192 0.66 -10.33 7.68
C ALA A 192 0.17 -10.76 9.08
N GLN A 193 -1.11 -10.55 9.41
CA GLN A 193 -1.74 -11.14 10.59
C GLN A 193 -1.49 -12.65 10.66
N ASP A 194 -1.57 -13.34 9.52
CA ASP A 194 -1.37 -14.79 9.46
C ASP A 194 0.11 -15.17 9.60
N PHE A 195 1.04 -14.30 9.20
CA PHE A 195 2.48 -14.53 9.35
C PHE A 195 2.91 -14.67 10.82
N PHE A 196 2.24 -13.97 11.74
CA PHE A 196 2.55 -13.98 13.16
C PHE A 196 1.65 -14.91 13.98
N LYS A 197 0.52 -15.37 13.45
CA LYS A 197 -0.43 -16.24 14.18
C LYS A 197 0.14 -17.59 14.57
N ASP A 198 0.98 -18.19 13.73
CA ASP A 198 1.59 -19.49 13.95
C ASP A 198 2.91 -19.45 14.74
N SER A 199 3.26 -18.28 15.28
CA SER A 199 4.53 -18.14 15.98
C SER A 199 4.45 -18.76 17.37
N SER A 200 5.31 -19.73 17.65
CA SER A 200 5.61 -20.18 19.02
C SER A 200 6.31 -19.09 19.88
N ASN A 201 6.70 -17.97 19.25
CA ASN A 201 7.41 -16.87 19.89
C ASN A 201 6.43 -15.78 20.34
N LYS A 202 5.93 -15.93 21.59
CA LYS A 202 5.03 -14.96 22.23
C LYS A 202 5.59 -13.53 22.30
N GLN A 203 6.91 -13.33 22.25
CA GLN A 203 7.50 -11.98 22.27
C GLN A 203 7.28 -11.24 20.95
N LEU A 204 7.30 -11.94 19.82
CA LEU A 204 6.97 -11.35 18.52
C LEU A 204 5.47 -11.12 18.40
N GLN A 205 4.63 -12.05 18.87
CA GLN A 205 3.17 -11.86 18.88
C GLN A 205 2.73 -10.66 19.72
N ASN A 206 3.36 -10.41 20.87
CA ASN A 206 2.97 -9.33 21.77
C ASN A 206 3.49 -7.95 21.36
N ARG A 207 4.40 -7.87 20.39
CA ARG A 207 4.98 -6.62 19.86
C ARG A 207 4.54 -6.28 18.44
N CYS A 208 3.69 -7.10 17.84
CA CYS A 208 3.10 -6.80 16.55
C CYS A 208 1.96 -5.80 16.72
N TRP A 209 2.23 -4.56 16.41
CA TRP A 209 1.20 -3.57 16.22
C TRP A 209 0.74 -3.64 14.76
N TYR A 210 -0.53 -3.90 14.56
CA TYR A 210 -1.14 -3.86 13.24
C TYR A 210 -1.40 -2.40 12.90
N PHE A 211 -0.43 -1.78 12.25
CA PHE A 211 -0.66 -0.51 11.60
C PHE A 211 -0.76 -0.76 10.10
N GLU A 212 -1.78 -0.23 9.48
CA GLU A 212 -1.87 -0.03 8.04
C GLU A 212 -0.81 1.01 7.64
N HIS A 213 0.48 0.62 7.68
CA HIS A 213 1.56 1.49 7.28
C HIS A 213 2.00 1.18 5.87
N TYR A 214 2.33 2.22 5.18
CA TYR A 214 2.55 2.25 3.76
C TYR A 214 4.03 2.15 3.45
N LEU A 215 4.40 1.29 2.51
CA LEU A 215 5.77 1.11 2.03
C LEU A 215 6.44 2.43 1.61
N TRP A 216 5.67 3.43 1.20
CA TRP A 216 6.23 4.73 0.85
C TRP A 216 6.88 5.48 2.02
N SER A 217 6.59 5.15 3.28
CA SER A 217 7.28 5.70 4.45
C SER A 217 8.64 5.05 4.69
N ILE A 218 8.93 3.95 4.04
CA ILE A 218 10.17 3.22 4.19
C ILE A 218 11.23 3.78 3.22
N ARG A 219 12.44 3.93 3.73
CA ARG A 219 13.63 4.32 2.95
C ARG A 219 14.76 3.37 3.25
N ASP A 220 15.67 3.24 2.31
CA ASP A 220 16.90 2.49 2.52
C ASP A 220 17.73 3.14 3.63
N ALA A 221 18.39 2.31 4.43
CA ALA A 221 19.26 2.73 5.51
C ALA A 221 20.58 1.94 5.48
N THR A 222 21.55 2.37 6.26
CA THR A 222 22.83 1.67 6.34
C THR A 222 22.77 0.55 7.38
N LYS A 223 23.70 -0.39 7.29
CA LYS A 223 23.87 -1.46 8.27
C LYS A 223 24.13 -0.87 9.66
N GLU A 224 24.99 0.12 9.74
CA GLU A 224 25.40 0.77 10.98
C GLU A 224 24.23 1.40 11.73
N ASP A 225 23.26 1.95 11.01
CA ASP A 225 22.05 2.55 11.58
C ASP A 225 21.06 1.51 12.12
N CYS A 226 20.99 0.35 11.48
CA CYS A 226 19.93 -0.64 11.70
C CYS A 226 20.35 -1.80 12.60
N ILE A 227 21.67 -2.11 12.65
CA ILE A 227 22.14 -3.33 13.29
C ILE A 227 22.10 -3.22 14.81
N ASN A 228 21.57 -4.25 15.45
CA ASN A 228 21.59 -4.47 16.89
C ASN A 228 21.48 -5.96 17.16
N ASP A 229 21.69 -6.38 18.40
CA ASP A 229 21.70 -7.80 18.79
C ASP A 229 20.45 -8.58 18.36
N PHE A 230 19.31 -7.90 18.26
CA PHE A 230 18.06 -8.54 17.85
C PHE A 230 18.05 -8.78 16.33
N ILE A 231 18.38 -7.76 15.53
CA ILE A 231 18.45 -7.85 14.07
C ILE A 231 19.56 -8.83 13.65
N GLU A 232 20.73 -8.79 14.30
CA GLU A 232 21.83 -9.71 14.00
C GLU A 232 21.47 -11.18 14.13
N ARG A 233 20.59 -11.53 15.08
CA ARG A 233 20.13 -12.91 15.26
C ARG A 233 19.20 -13.39 14.15
N LEU A 234 18.55 -12.48 13.45
CA LEU A 234 17.67 -12.81 12.32
C LEU A 234 18.45 -13.01 11.02
N ILE A 235 19.62 -12.35 10.88
CA ILE A 235 20.41 -12.42 9.66
C ILE A 235 21.15 -13.75 9.58
N VAL A 236 20.92 -14.46 8.48
CA VAL A 236 21.65 -15.69 8.15
C VAL A 236 23.05 -15.30 7.67
N LYS A 237 24.07 -15.68 8.42
CA LYS A 237 25.47 -15.52 7.98
C LYS A 237 25.72 -16.57 6.91
N GLU A 238 25.95 -16.12 5.70
CA GLU A 238 26.49 -16.99 4.65
C GLU A 238 27.88 -17.43 5.10
N GLY A 239 28.06 -18.75 5.25
CA GLY A 239 29.29 -19.39 5.67
C GLY A 239 30.33 -19.46 4.55
#